data_5943b9fd627e6c082a526b1be2a02e26
#
_entry.id   5943b9fd627e6c082a526b1be2a02e26
#
_cell.length_a   1.000
_cell.length_b   1.000
_cell.length_c   1.000
_cell.angle_alpha   90.00
_cell.angle_beta   90.00
_cell.angle_gamma   90.00
#
_symmetry.space_group_name_H-M   'P 1'
#
loop_
_entity.id
_entity.type
_entity.pdbx_description
1 polymer ?
#
loop_
_entity_poly.entity_id
_entity_poly.type
_entity_poly.pdbx_seq_one_letter_code
_entity_poly.pdbx_strand_id
1 'polypeptide(L)'
;TWTMTLTVPCLFGLESLVADEMRRLDLKNVRAENGRVHCEGTLADIARLNINLRCGARVLMELGSFPARDFEALFQGVYALPWEDYIPRDGEFPVKGYSLNSQLHSVPACQSIVKKASAKRLGEKYGVETLPESGSRYQIQFSIIKDVATLYLDTSGEGLYKRGYRAKNMGAPLRETLAAALVT
;
A
#
# COMPACT_ATOMS: atom_id res chain seq x y z
N THR A 1 -17.72 0.30 10.22
CA THR A 1 -17.04 -0.02 8.95
C THR A 1 -15.72 0.72 8.89
N TRP A 2 -14.65 -0.01 8.69
CA TRP A 2 -13.32 0.57 8.68
C TRP A 2 -12.98 1.07 7.28
N THR A 3 -12.72 2.38 7.18
CA THR A 3 -12.31 3.00 5.92
C THR A 3 -10.80 3.27 5.94
N MET A 4 -10.20 3.27 4.76
CA MET A 4 -8.77 3.51 4.58
C MET A 4 -8.54 4.39 3.37
N THR A 5 -7.37 5.00 3.28
CA THR A 5 -6.99 5.76 2.10
C THR A 5 -6.45 4.82 1.04
N LEU A 6 -7.06 4.87 -0.14
CA LEU A 6 -6.64 4.11 -1.30
C LEU A 6 -6.06 5.04 -2.35
N THR A 7 -5.00 4.59 -3.01
CA THR A 7 -4.31 5.38 -4.01
C THR A 7 -4.15 4.55 -5.28
N VAL A 8 -4.53 5.14 -6.41
CA VAL A 8 -4.40 4.52 -7.72
C VAL A 8 -3.41 5.34 -8.53
N PRO A 9 -2.18 4.84 -8.75
CA PRO A 9 -1.24 5.50 -9.65
C PRO A 9 -1.73 5.40 -11.09
N CYS A 10 -1.46 6.42 -11.88
CA CYS A 10 -1.83 6.43 -13.29
C CYS A 10 -0.83 7.27 -14.08
N LEU A 11 -0.91 7.19 -15.40
CA LEU A 11 -0.11 8.02 -16.28
C LEU A 11 -0.59 9.46 -16.21
N PHE A 12 0.35 10.40 -16.36
CA PHE A 12 0.01 11.82 -16.42
C PHE A 12 -1.03 12.07 -17.53
N GLY A 13 -2.06 12.82 -17.20
CA GLY A 13 -3.14 13.12 -18.10
C GLY A 13 -4.35 12.20 -17.94
N LEU A 14 -4.22 11.08 -17.27
CA LEU A 14 -5.32 10.13 -17.05
C LEU A 14 -6.01 10.28 -15.71
N GLU A 15 -5.57 11.22 -14.88
CA GLU A 15 -6.06 11.38 -13.51
C GLU A 15 -7.57 11.62 -13.47
N SER A 16 -8.07 12.50 -14.34
CA SER A 16 -9.51 12.78 -14.37
C SER A 16 -10.34 11.56 -14.77
N LEU A 17 -9.82 10.78 -15.71
CA LEU A 17 -10.51 9.57 -16.17
C LEU A 17 -10.61 8.54 -15.04
N VAL A 18 -9.52 8.33 -14.32
CA VAL A 18 -9.49 7.40 -13.19
C VAL A 18 -10.38 7.91 -12.05
N ALA A 19 -10.32 9.22 -11.76
CA ALA A 19 -11.17 9.83 -10.73
C ALA A 19 -12.66 9.66 -11.05
N ASP A 20 -13.03 9.84 -12.30
CA ASP A 20 -14.44 9.68 -12.71
C ASP A 20 -14.90 8.23 -12.58
N GLU A 21 -14.04 7.25 -12.90
CA GLU A 21 -14.36 5.85 -12.69
C GLU A 21 -14.54 5.54 -11.21
N MET A 22 -13.68 6.08 -10.35
CA MET A 22 -13.79 5.87 -8.91
C MET A 22 -15.07 6.50 -8.35
N ARG A 23 -15.46 7.67 -8.85
CA ARG A 23 -16.72 8.31 -8.44
C ARG A 23 -17.93 7.50 -8.89
N ARG A 24 -17.88 6.89 -10.06
CA ARG A 24 -18.95 6.00 -10.54
C ARG A 24 -19.11 4.76 -9.69
N LEU A 25 -18.03 4.34 -9.01
CA LEU A 25 -18.07 3.23 -8.07
C LEU A 25 -18.46 3.67 -6.64
N ASP A 26 -18.93 4.91 -6.50
CA ASP A 26 -19.39 5.48 -5.23
C ASP A 26 -18.30 5.57 -4.15
N LEU A 27 -17.05 5.69 -4.55
CA LEU A 27 -15.98 5.92 -3.61
C LEU A 27 -16.00 7.35 -3.11
N LYS A 28 -15.63 7.53 -1.85
CA LYS A 28 -15.69 8.83 -1.17
C LYS A 28 -14.36 9.55 -1.22
N ASN A 29 -14.42 10.88 -1.15
CA ASN A 29 -13.23 11.74 -1.11
C ASN A 29 -12.27 11.48 -2.26
N VAL A 30 -12.78 11.33 -3.47
CA VAL A 30 -11.94 11.13 -4.65
C VAL A 30 -11.21 12.43 -4.97
N ARG A 31 -9.88 12.38 -4.99
CA ARG A 31 -9.00 13.54 -5.25
C ARG A 31 -7.91 13.15 -6.24
N ALA A 32 -7.79 13.96 -7.29
CA ALA A 32 -6.74 13.75 -8.28
C ALA A 32 -5.50 14.58 -7.93
N GLU A 33 -4.34 13.98 -8.07
CA GLU A 33 -3.04 14.65 -8.00
C GLU A 33 -2.25 14.27 -9.25
N ASN A 34 -1.09 14.86 -9.43
CA ASN A 34 -0.26 14.52 -10.59
C ASN A 34 0.20 13.05 -10.49
N GLY A 35 -0.26 12.25 -11.44
CA GLY A 35 0.13 10.84 -11.55
C GLY A 35 -0.58 9.88 -10.62
N ARG A 36 -1.61 10.33 -9.89
CA ARG A 36 -2.34 9.43 -8.98
C ARG A 36 -3.68 10.01 -8.57
N VAL A 37 -4.56 9.12 -8.11
CA VAL A 37 -5.88 9.49 -7.59
C VAL A 37 -6.05 8.82 -6.23
N HIS A 38 -6.47 9.58 -5.25
CA HIS A 38 -6.75 9.11 -3.90
C HIS A 38 -8.23 9.04 -3.64
N CYS A 39 -8.64 8.14 -2.76
CA CYS A 39 -10.00 8.09 -2.26
C CYS A 39 -10.03 7.44 -0.88
N GLU A 40 -11.19 7.46 -0.26
CA GLU A 40 -11.46 6.67 0.94
C GLU A 40 -12.35 5.51 0.57
N GLY A 41 -12.06 4.34 1.09
CA GLY A 41 -12.81 3.15 0.79
C GLY A 41 -12.65 2.07 1.84
N THR A 42 -13.44 1.03 1.67
CA THR A 42 -13.41 -0.17 2.51
C THR A 42 -12.70 -1.31 1.78
N LEU A 43 -12.58 -2.45 2.42
CA LEU A 43 -12.01 -3.64 1.79
C LEU A 43 -12.82 -4.13 0.60
N ALA A 44 -14.16 -4.03 0.68
CA ALA A 44 -15.01 -4.37 -0.44
C ALA A 44 -14.71 -3.46 -1.63
N ASP A 45 -14.43 -2.19 -1.37
CA ASP A 45 -14.07 -1.24 -2.41
C ASP A 45 -12.74 -1.58 -3.08
N ILE A 46 -11.77 -2.10 -2.32
CA ILE A 46 -10.50 -2.58 -2.90
C ILE A 46 -10.76 -3.66 -3.95
N ALA A 47 -11.58 -4.65 -3.61
CA ALA A 47 -11.93 -5.71 -4.55
C ALA A 47 -12.62 -5.16 -5.80
N ARG A 48 -13.58 -4.27 -5.60
CA ARG A 48 -14.30 -3.63 -6.71
C ARG A 48 -13.37 -2.83 -7.62
N LEU A 49 -12.44 -2.07 -7.04
CA LEU A 49 -11.47 -1.30 -7.81
C LEU A 49 -10.54 -2.20 -8.62
N ASN A 50 -10.01 -3.27 -8.01
CA ASN A 50 -9.12 -4.18 -8.71
C ASN A 50 -9.78 -4.86 -9.90
N ILE A 51 -11.10 -5.08 -9.85
CA ILE A 51 -11.86 -5.69 -10.93
C ILE A 51 -12.25 -4.67 -11.99
N ASN A 52 -12.63 -3.46 -11.59
CA ASN A 52 -13.27 -2.50 -12.49
C ASN A 52 -12.32 -1.50 -13.14
N LEU A 53 -11.12 -1.31 -12.60
CA LEU A 53 -10.16 -0.38 -13.22
C LEU A 53 -9.57 -0.99 -14.48
N ARG A 54 -9.89 -0.40 -15.63
CA ARG A 54 -9.55 -0.94 -16.94
C ARG A 54 -8.12 -0.67 -17.40
N CYS A 55 -7.47 0.28 -16.79
CA CYS A 55 -6.13 0.70 -17.24
C CYS A 55 -5.00 -0.15 -16.66
N GLY A 56 -5.30 -1.30 -16.07
CA GLY A 56 -4.30 -2.13 -15.40
C GLY A 56 -3.67 -1.45 -14.19
N ALA A 57 -4.32 -0.42 -13.68
CA ALA A 57 -3.81 0.34 -12.55
C ALA A 57 -3.83 -0.49 -11.28
N ARG A 58 -2.83 -0.29 -10.45
CA ARG A 58 -2.76 -0.95 -9.15
C ARG A 58 -3.51 -0.11 -8.12
N VAL A 59 -4.10 -0.78 -7.15
CA VAL A 59 -4.72 -0.09 -6.02
C VAL A 59 -3.79 -0.24 -4.83
N LEU A 60 -3.31 0.88 -4.29
CA LEU A 60 -2.40 0.91 -3.16
C LEU A 60 -3.16 1.33 -1.90
N MET A 61 -2.88 0.64 -0.81
CA MET A 61 -3.41 1.02 0.50
C MET A 61 -2.36 1.84 1.24
N GLU A 62 -2.70 3.07 1.62
CA GLU A 62 -1.79 3.94 2.34
C GLU A 62 -1.67 3.50 3.80
N LEU A 63 -0.45 3.32 4.28
CA LEU A 63 -0.19 2.94 5.66
C LEU A 63 0.16 4.12 6.54
N GLY A 64 0.83 5.12 5.99
CA GLY A 64 1.20 6.31 6.74
C GLY A 64 2.01 7.27 5.91
N SER A 65 2.09 8.51 6.40
CA SER A 65 2.81 9.59 5.73
C SER A 65 3.51 10.42 6.79
N PHE A 66 4.75 10.83 6.53
CA PHE A 66 5.55 11.55 7.52
C PHE A 66 6.68 12.32 6.82
N PRO A 67 7.19 13.41 7.44
CA PRO A 67 8.34 14.13 6.89
C PRO A 67 9.60 13.25 6.90
N ALA A 68 10.35 13.27 5.82
CA ALA A 68 11.59 12.50 5.70
C ALA A 68 12.62 13.26 4.88
N ARG A 69 13.44 14.06 5.56
CA ARG A 69 14.50 14.84 4.93
C ARG A 69 15.84 14.14 4.96
N ASP A 70 16.00 13.14 5.81
CA ASP A 70 17.22 12.36 5.92
C ASP A 70 16.89 10.87 6.10
N PHE A 71 17.90 10.04 6.01
CA PHE A 71 17.71 8.59 6.11
C PHE A 71 17.22 8.17 7.49
N GLU A 72 17.64 8.85 8.54
CA GLU A 72 17.18 8.52 9.89
C GLU A 72 15.67 8.77 10.05
N ALA A 73 15.19 9.91 9.56
CA ALA A 73 13.77 10.22 9.61
C ALA A 73 12.96 9.19 8.79
N LEU A 74 13.47 8.81 7.62
CA LEU A 74 12.83 7.79 6.80
C LEU A 74 12.78 6.45 7.53
N PHE A 75 13.91 6.02 8.11
CA PHE A 75 13.98 4.78 8.84
C PHE A 75 12.99 4.74 10.00
N GLN A 76 13.00 5.76 10.84
CA GLN A 76 12.15 5.79 12.03
C GLN A 76 10.67 5.84 11.67
N GLY A 77 10.30 6.60 10.65
CA GLY A 77 8.91 6.67 10.20
C GLY A 77 8.41 5.34 9.66
N VAL A 78 9.22 4.64 8.89
CA VAL A 78 8.86 3.32 8.36
C VAL A 78 8.80 2.29 9.50
N TYR A 79 9.76 2.31 10.39
CA TYR A 79 9.83 1.38 11.51
C TYR A 79 8.60 1.50 12.42
N ALA A 80 8.04 2.69 12.57
CA ALA A 80 6.88 2.94 13.41
C ALA A 80 5.57 2.39 12.85
N LEU A 81 5.53 2.03 11.57
CA LEU A 81 4.31 1.53 10.95
C LEU A 81 4.04 0.08 11.32
N PRO A 82 2.76 -0.32 11.42
CA PRO A 82 2.40 -1.65 11.91
C PRO A 82 2.45 -2.70 10.80
N TRP A 83 3.62 -2.98 10.28
CA TRP A 83 3.82 -3.96 9.18
C TRP A 83 3.31 -5.35 9.53
N GLU A 84 3.41 -5.75 10.81
CA GLU A 84 2.96 -7.06 11.28
C GLU A 84 1.45 -7.25 11.16
N ASP A 85 0.68 -6.17 11.08
CA ASP A 85 -0.77 -6.27 10.86
C ASP A 85 -1.11 -6.76 9.46
N TYR A 86 -0.19 -6.62 8.52
CA TYR A 86 -0.44 -6.94 7.11
C TYR A 86 0.45 -8.05 6.57
N ILE A 87 1.69 -8.12 7.01
CA ILE A 87 2.69 -9.06 6.49
C ILE A 87 2.94 -10.17 7.50
N PRO A 88 2.65 -11.42 7.14
CA PRO A 88 2.90 -12.54 8.06
C PRO A 88 4.39 -12.85 8.15
N ARG A 89 4.75 -13.71 9.09
CA ARG A 89 6.14 -14.07 9.37
C ARG A 89 6.91 -14.55 8.15
N ASP A 90 6.26 -15.28 7.26
CA ASP A 90 6.88 -15.84 6.06
C ASP A 90 6.64 -15.00 4.79
N GLY A 91 5.94 -13.87 4.91
CA GLY A 91 5.64 -13.04 3.75
C GLY A 91 6.89 -12.47 3.09
N GLU A 92 6.90 -12.47 1.76
CA GLU A 92 7.91 -11.79 0.96
C GLU A 92 7.49 -10.34 0.83
N PHE A 93 8.38 -9.39 1.14
CA PHE A 93 8.03 -7.97 1.12
C PHE A 93 9.05 -7.14 0.35
N PRO A 94 9.04 -7.24 -0.98
CA PRO A 94 9.92 -6.41 -1.80
C PRO A 94 9.48 -4.95 -1.72
N VAL A 95 10.45 -4.05 -1.91
CA VAL A 95 10.22 -2.60 -1.81
C VAL A 95 10.54 -1.94 -3.13
N LYS A 96 9.65 -1.07 -3.59
CA LYS A 96 9.93 -0.17 -4.72
C LYS A 96 9.29 1.19 -4.45
N GLY A 97 9.75 2.19 -5.16
CA GLY A 97 9.20 3.53 -4.98
C GLY A 97 9.91 4.56 -5.81
N TYR A 98 9.64 5.82 -5.52
CA TYR A 98 10.24 6.94 -6.22
C TYR A 98 10.35 8.15 -5.30
N SER A 99 11.16 9.13 -5.74
CA SER A 99 11.33 10.38 -5.02
C SER A 99 11.30 11.54 -6.01
N LEU A 100 10.56 12.57 -5.66
CA LEU A 100 10.45 13.79 -6.46
C LEU A 100 10.66 15.01 -5.58
N ASN A 101 11.46 15.96 -6.04
CA ASN A 101 11.64 17.26 -5.39
C ASN A 101 11.94 17.14 -3.89
N SER A 102 12.84 16.25 -3.53
CA SER A 102 13.13 15.93 -2.14
C SER A 102 14.63 15.86 -1.88
N GLN A 103 15.03 16.07 -0.62
CA GLN A 103 16.40 15.93 -0.17
C GLN A 103 16.90 14.49 -0.41
N LEU A 104 16.07 13.51 -0.10
CA LEU A 104 16.35 12.11 -0.37
C LEU A 104 15.97 11.79 -1.81
N HIS A 105 16.96 11.82 -2.71
CA HIS A 105 16.71 11.63 -4.13
C HIS A 105 17.26 10.31 -4.68
N SER A 106 18.07 9.59 -3.92
CA SER A 106 18.59 8.28 -4.38
C SER A 106 17.55 7.19 -4.09
N VAL A 107 16.84 6.76 -5.12
CA VAL A 107 15.81 5.74 -4.99
C VAL A 107 16.39 4.40 -4.46
N PRO A 108 17.53 3.90 -4.98
CA PRO A 108 18.09 2.66 -4.41
C PRO A 108 18.44 2.77 -2.94
N ALA A 109 18.96 3.92 -2.50
CA ALA A 109 19.27 4.13 -1.08
C ALA A 109 18.00 4.15 -0.25
N CYS A 110 16.95 4.84 -0.71
CA CYS A 110 15.67 4.87 0.00
C CYS A 110 15.03 3.49 0.06
N GLN A 111 15.08 2.72 -1.04
CA GLN A 111 14.59 1.33 -1.04
C GLN A 111 15.28 0.49 0.03
N SER A 112 16.60 0.62 0.15
CA SER A 112 17.37 -0.10 1.14
C SER A 112 16.95 0.27 2.57
N ILE A 113 16.75 1.57 2.83
CA ILE A 113 16.34 2.05 4.15
C ILE A 113 14.92 1.55 4.49
N VAL A 114 14.01 1.64 3.55
CA VAL A 114 12.62 1.17 3.77
C VAL A 114 12.62 -0.33 4.05
N LYS A 115 13.38 -1.11 3.27
CA LYS A 115 13.49 -2.56 3.48
C LYS A 115 14.08 -2.88 4.86
N LYS A 116 15.14 -2.22 5.27
CA LYS A 116 15.77 -2.46 6.57
C LYS A 116 14.85 -2.11 7.73
N ALA A 117 14.14 -0.99 7.63
CA ALA A 117 13.24 -0.55 8.71
C ALA A 117 12.04 -1.49 8.86
N SER A 118 11.42 -1.88 7.76
CA SER A 118 10.30 -2.82 7.79
C SER A 118 10.73 -4.20 8.26
N ALA A 119 11.90 -4.67 7.82
CA ALA A 119 12.46 -5.95 8.25
C ALA A 119 12.77 -5.95 9.74
N LYS A 120 13.33 -4.86 10.26
CA LYS A 120 13.59 -4.74 11.70
C LYS A 120 12.30 -4.80 12.50
N ARG A 121 11.29 -4.07 12.08
CA ARG A 121 9.97 -4.08 12.74
C ARG A 121 9.37 -5.48 12.76
N LEU A 122 9.31 -6.13 11.60
CA LEU A 122 8.75 -7.48 11.50
C LEU A 122 9.56 -8.49 12.29
N GLY A 123 10.89 -8.42 12.22
CA GLY A 123 11.77 -9.32 12.97
C GLY A 123 11.56 -9.22 14.46
N GLU A 124 11.43 -8.01 14.98
CA GLU A 124 11.17 -7.79 16.42
C GLU A 124 9.81 -8.31 16.84
N LYS A 125 8.78 -8.09 16.01
CA LYS A 125 7.42 -8.54 16.31
C LYS A 125 7.29 -10.06 16.25
N TYR A 126 8.00 -10.70 15.33
CA TYR A 126 7.94 -12.16 15.18
C TYR A 126 9.04 -12.89 15.95
N GLY A 127 9.95 -12.17 16.58
CA GLY A 127 11.02 -12.77 17.38
C GLY A 127 12.05 -13.53 16.57
N VAL A 128 12.39 -13.07 15.37
CA VAL A 128 13.37 -13.71 14.49
C VAL A 128 14.39 -12.69 14.00
N GLU A 129 15.62 -13.13 13.80
CA GLU A 129 16.70 -12.28 13.27
C GLU A 129 16.59 -12.12 11.76
N THR A 130 16.20 -13.18 11.07
CA THR A 130 16.06 -13.18 9.62
C THR A 130 14.70 -13.70 9.25
N LEU A 131 13.99 -12.94 8.43
CA LEU A 131 12.66 -13.32 7.94
C LEU A 131 12.84 -14.24 6.72
N PRO A 132 12.13 -15.38 6.68
CA PRO A 132 12.35 -16.36 5.61
C PRO A 132 11.89 -15.90 4.22
N GLU A 133 10.88 -15.02 4.14
CA GLU A 133 10.33 -14.50 2.88
C GLU A 133 10.02 -15.60 1.85
N SER A 134 9.47 -16.71 2.32
CA SER A 134 9.19 -17.89 1.51
C SER A 134 7.72 -18.02 1.09
N GLY A 135 6.86 -17.16 1.60
CA GLY A 135 5.43 -17.21 1.37
C GLY A 135 4.95 -16.23 0.30
N SER A 136 3.70 -15.81 0.43
CA SER A 136 3.08 -14.89 -0.53
C SER A 136 3.74 -13.52 -0.53
N ARG A 137 3.62 -12.81 -1.64
CA ARG A 137 4.22 -11.50 -1.83
C ARG A 137 3.32 -10.39 -1.31
N TYR A 138 3.94 -9.44 -0.61
CA TYR A 138 3.34 -8.22 -0.09
C TYR A 138 4.19 -7.04 -0.54
N GLN A 139 3.90 -6.52 -1.71
CA GLN A 139 4.71 -5.45 -2.32
C GLN A 139 4.55 -4.15 -1.54
N ILE A 140 5.65 -3.67 -0.96
CA ILE A 140 5.71 -2.36 -0.31
C ILE A 140 6.06 -1.32 -1.36
N GLN A 141 5.37 -0.19 -1.35
CA GLN A 141 5.70 0.94 -2.20
C GLN A 141 5.86 2.19 -1.35
N PHE A 142 6.75 3.08 -1.78
CA PHE A 142 6.92 4.37 -1.14
C PHE A 142 6.96 5.47 -2.18
N SER A 143 6.57 6.66 -1.76
CA SER A 143 6.83 7.89 -2.50
C SER A 143 7.42 8.91 -1.55
N ILE A 144 8.38 9.69 -2.01
CA ILE A 144 8.91 10.83 -1.26
C ILE A 144 8.72 12.04 -2.16
N ILE A 145 7.81 12.93 -1.77
CA ILE A 145 7.47 14.11 -2.55
C ILE A 145 7.55 15.32 -1.64
N LYS A 146 8.38 16.29 -2.05
CA LYS A 146 8.59 17.51 -1.26
C LYS A 146 8.92 17.18 0.20
N ASP A 147 9.83 16.25 0.38
CA ASP A 147 10.33 15.77 1.68
C ASP A 147 9.29 15.06 2.55
N VAL A 148 8.18 14.63 1.97
CA VAL A 148 7.17 13.82 2.69
C VAL A 148 7.16 12.41 2.13
N ALA A 149 7.43 11.45 2.98
CA ALA A 149 7.40 10.03 2.63
C ALA A 149 6.00 9.48 2.90
N THR A 150 5.50 8.68 1.96
CA THR A 150 4.24 7.96 2.13
C THR A 150 4.49 6.50 1.81
N LEU A 151 4.01 5.61 2.68
CA LEU A 151 4.19 4.17 2.55
C LEU A 151 2.87 3.51 2.18
N TYR A 152 2.94 2.57 1.25
CA TYR A 152 1.78 1.85 0.72
C TYR A 152 2.02 0.35 0.69
N LEU A 153 0.93 -0.42 0.69
CA LEU A 153 0.94 -1.82 0.27
C LEU A 153 0.09 -1.98 -0.98
N ASP A 154 0.63 -2.71 -1.95
CA ASP A 154 -0.09 -3.05 -3.17
C ASP A 154 -1.16 -4.10 -2.84
N THR A 155 -2.42 -3.78 -3.12
CA THR A 155 -3.54 -4.65 -2.78
C THR A 155 -3.82 -5.71 -3.84
N SER A 156 -3.17 -5.66 -5.01
CA SER A 156 -3.38 -6.64 -6.07
C SER A 156 -2.71 -7.99 -5.77
N GLY A 157 -1.81 -8.03 -4.79
CA GLY A 157 -1.12 -9.24 -4.41
C GLY A 157 -2.01 -10.24 -3.69
N GLU A 158 -1.85 -11.50 -4.02
CA GLU A 158 -2.63 -12.59 -3.43
C GLU A 158 -2.48 -12.66 -1.90
N GLY A 159 -1.32 -12.30 -1.39
CA GLY A 159 -1.03 -12.39 0.04
C GLY A 159 -1.97 -11.59 0.91
N LEU A 160 -2.26 -10.34 0.54
CA LEU A 160 -3.15 -9.49 1.33
C LEU A 160 -4.55 -10.07 1.46
N TYR A 161 -5.09 -10.62 0.38
CA TYR A 161 -6.42 -11.21 0.39
C TYR A 161 -6.49 -12.43 1.28
N LYS A 162 -5.43 -13.20 1.34
CA LYS A 162 -5.42 -14.43 2.13
C LYS A 162 -5.28 -14.18 3.62
N ARG A 163 -4.61 -13.12 4.05
CA ARG A 163 -4.22 -13.00 5.43
C ARG A 163 -4.31 -11.61 6.04
N GLY A 164 -3.77 -10.58 5.38
CA GLY A 164 -3.59 -9.27 5.98
C GLY A 164 -4.87 -8.68 6.54
N TYR A 165 -5.95 -8.83 5.84
CA TYR A 165 -7.22 -8.25 6.23
C TYR A 165 -7.92 -8.99 7.35
N ARG A 166 -7.65 -10.27 7.51
CA ARG A 166 -8.25 -11.07 8.59
C ARG A 166 -7.80 -10.62 9.98
N ALA A 167 -6.58 -10.14 10.09
CA ALA A 167 -6.01 -9.70 11.35
C ALA A 167 -6.70 -8.47 11.91
N LYS A 168 -7.46 -7.75 11.11
CA LYS A 168 -8.11 -6.49 11.50
C LYS A 168 -9.61 -6.62 11.75
N ASN A 169 -10.07 -7.78 12.12
CA ASN A 169 -11.48 -8.01 12.45
C ASN A 169 -12.44 -7.60 11.34
N MET A 170 -12.26 -8.16 10.21
CA MET A 170 -13.04 -7.81 9.04
C MET A 170 -14.40 -8.45 8.97
N GLY A 171 -14.90 -8.97 10.06
CA GLY A 171 -16.20 -9.60 10.11
C GLY A 171 -16.30 -10.75 9.13
N ALA A 172 -16.96 -10.54 8.02
CA ALA A 172 -17.05 -11.58 6.99
C ALA A 172 -15.68 -11.88 6.41
N PRO A 173 -15.38 -13.12 6.09
CA PRO A 173 -14.13 -13.46 5.43
C PRO A 173 -13.96 -12.69 4.13
N LEU A 174 -12.78 -12.14 3.94
CA LEU A 174 -12.47 -11.39 2.72
C LEU A 174 -12.66 -12.25 1.46
N ARG A 175 -12.43 -13.55 1.57
CA ARG A 175 -12.66 -14.50 0.48
C ARG A 175 -14.06 -14.46 -0.08
N GLU A 176 -15.07 -14.39 0.79
CA GLU A 176 -16.46 -14.32 0.36
C GLU A 176 -16.74 -13.01 -0.36
N THR A 177 -16.19 -11.91 0.15
CA THR A 177 -16.33 -10.61 -0.47
C THR A 177 -15.70 -10.60 -1.86
N LEU A 178 -14.50 -11.15 -2.00
CA LEU A 178 -13.81 -11.24 -3.28
C LEU A 178 -14.53 -12.17 -4.25
N ALA A 179 -14.99 -13.32 -3.78
CA ALA A 179 -15.75 -14.25 -4.61
C ALA A 179 -17.02 -13.62 -5.13
N ALA A 180 -17.76 -12.91 -4.27
CA ALA A 180 -18.97 -12.19 -4.67
C ALA A 180 -18.65 -11.12 -5.72
N ALA A 181 -17.57 -10.38 -5.55
CA ALA A 181 -17.16 -9.36 -6.49
C ALA A 181 -16.71 -9.94 -7.84
N LEU A 182 -16.09 -11.12 -7.83
CA LEU A 182 -15.64 -11.79 -9.05
C LEU A 182 -16.79 -12.38 -9.87
N VAL A 183 -17.89 -12.72 -9.23
CA VAL A 183 -19.07 -13.31 -9.90
C VAL A 183 -19.93 -12.26 -10.58
N THR A 184 -19.92 -11.04 -10.08
CA THR A 184 -20.68 -9.93 -10.65
C THR A 184 -19.89 -9.19 -11.73
#